data_fab56080b2c5a97a7ed8fa4a834d89e0
#
_entry.id   fab56080b2c5a97a7ed8fa4a834d89e0
#
_cell.length_a   1.000
_cell.length_b   1.000
_cell.length_c   1.000
_cell.angle_alpha   90.00
_cell.angle_beta   90.00
_cell.angle_gamma   90.00
#
_symmetry.space_group_name_H-M   'P 1'
#
loop_
_entity.id
_entity.type
_entity.pdbx_description
1 polymer ?
#
loop_
_entity_poly.entity_id
_entity_poly.type
_entity_poly.pdbx_seq_one_letter_code
_entity_poly.pdbx_strand_id
1 'polypeptide(L)'
;MTARHRVKRALILTWLVMLAPLPSQAAKGSACAMTHATIARDEAGIRETMAAYNAALNGGKTAAVLPLYTEDGVFMPPYSQSAIGKSAVAAAYDKVFEELHFDVKFTIAELVVMAPNWAYVRTNSAGTTFHRSLGKKLAEANQELFVFKKGDDGKWRIGRYTFSPTNPPSK
;
A
#
# COMPACT_ATOMS: atom_id res chain seq x y z
N MET A 1 71.49 -37.43 64.90
CA MET A 1 70.96 -36.07 64.64
C MET A 1 69.94 -36.20 63.55
N THR A 2 68.66 -36.25 63.90
CA THR A 2 67.54 -36.58 63.00
C THR A 2 66.68 -35.36 62.81
N ALA A 3 66.64 -34.80 61.61
CA ALA A 3 65.77 -33.68 61.25
C ALA A 3 64.43 -34.21 60.66
N ARG A 4 63.33 -33.92 61.35
CA ARG A 4 61.98 -34.25 60.90
C ARG A 4 61.43 -33.13 60.00
N HIS A 5 61.21 -33.43 58.72
CA HIS A 5 60.49 -32.58 57.84
C HIS A 5 58.97 -32.72 58.07
N ARG A 6 58.30 -31.62 58.44
CA ARG A 6 56.84 -31.50 58.50
C ARG A 6 56.30 -31.12 57.11
N VAL A 7 55.56 -32.04 56.52
CA VAL A 7 54.78 -31.75 55.27
C VAL A 7 53.51 -31.01 55.65
N LYS A 8 53.41 -29.79 55.20
CA LYS A 8 52.12 -28.98 55.29
C LYS A 8 51.23 -29.43 54.19
N ARG A 9 50.08 -30.03 54.54
CA ARG A 9 49.00 -30.32 53.59
C ARG A 9 48.28 -29.04 53.29
N ALA A 10 48.31 -28.51 52.04
CA ALA A 10 47.47 -27.42 51.52
C ALA A 10 46.13 -28.00 51.07
N LEU A 11 45.06 -27.55 51.71
CA LEU A 11 43.71 -27.83 51.29
C LEU A 11 43.42 -26.92 50.11
N ILE A 12 43.26 -27.50 48.93
CA ILE A 12 42.78 -26.81 47.73
C ILE A 12 41.26 -26.84 47.80
N LEU A 13 40.65 -25.68 48.10
CA LEU A 13 39.19 -25.48 48.07
C LEU A 13 38.78 -25.25 46.61
N THR A 14 38.23 -26.27 45.94
CA THR A 14 37.73 -26.20 44.58
C THR A 14 36.36 -25.50 44.61
N TRP A 15 36.30 -24.27 44.15
CA TRP A 15 35.03 -23.56 43.93
C TRP A 15 34.37 -24.08 42.63
N LEU A 16 33.31 -24.87 42.81
CA LEU A 16 32.43 -25.29 41.69
C LEU A 16 31.54 -24.14 41.32
N VAL A 17 31.88 -23.38 40.26
CA VAL A 17 31.03 -22.35 39.69
C VAL A 17 29.90 -23.05 38.95
N MET A 18 28.69 -23.07 39.56
CA MET A 18 27.46 -23.48 38.89
C MET A 18 27.08 -22.39 37.89
N LEU A 19 27.36 -22.61 36.60
CA LEU A 19 26.83 -21.81 35.51
C LEU A 19 25.33 -22.17 35.37
N ALA A 20 24.45 -21.38 35.94
CA ALA A 20 23.01 -21.47 35.67
C ALA A 20 22.75 -21.04 34.21
N PRO A 21 21.97 -21.82 33.41
CA PRO A 21 21.61 -21.38 32.08
C PRO A 21 20.66 -20.18 32.21
N LEU A 22 21.05 -19.03 31.63
CA LEU A 22 20.16 -17.88 31.47
C LEU A 22 18.97 -18.30 30.61
N PRO A 23 17.73 -18.01 31.02
CA PRO A 23 16.58 -18.25 30.16
C PRO A 23 16.72 -17.36 28.92
N SER A 24 16.89 -17.98 27.76
CA SER A 24 16.79 -17.32 26.48
C SER A 24 15.36 -16.78 26.36
N GLN A 25 15.16 -15.50 26.61
CA GLN A 25 13.95 -14.79 26.22
C GLN A 25 13.98 -14.68 24.69
N ALA A 26 13.45 -15.72 24.06
CA ALA A 26 13.02 -15.57 22.65
C ALA A 26 12.04 -14.40 22.62
N ALA A 27 12.50 -13.25 22.12
CA ALA A 27 11.63 -12.13 21.79
C ALA A 27 10.57 -12.67 20.83
N LYS A 28 9.39 -13.00 21.35
CA LYS A 28 8.19 -13.22 20.55
C LYS A 28 7.92 -11.87 19.91
N GLY A 29 8.46 -11.67 18.70
CA GLY A 29 7.99 -10.63 17.80
C GLY A 29 6.48 -10.83 17.68
N SER A 30 5.71 -10.04 18.38
CA SER A 30 4.27 -9.95 18.21
C SER A 30 4.07 -9.43 16.78
N ALA A 31 3.98 -10.35 15.82
CA ALA A 31 3.33 -10.06 14.57
C ALA A 31 1.95 -9.56 14.98
N CYS A 32 1.70 -8.25 14.83
CA CYS A 32 0.42 -7.64 15.14
C CYS A 32 -0.61 -8.29 14.21
N ALA A 33 -1.23 -9.38 14.69
CA ALA A 33 -2.26 -10.07 13.94
C ALA A 33 -3.40 -9.06 13.72
N MET A 34 -3.72 -8.78 12.45
CA MET A 34 -4.83 -7.90 12.10
C MET A 34 -6.12 -8.52 12.65
N THR A 35 -6.82 -7.80 13.51
CA THR A 35 -8.12 -8.23 14.01
C THR A 35 -9.20 -7.97 12.96
N HIS A 36 -10.31 -8.72 13.00
CA HIS A 36 -11.46 -8.47 12.13
C HIS A 36 -11.94 -7.01 12.20
N ALA A 37 -11.96 -6.41 13.39
CA ALA A 37 -12.36 -5.00 13.58
C ALA A 37 -11.37 -4.03 12.91
N THR A 38 -10.08 -4.32 12.92
CA THR A 38 -9.05 -3.52 12.24
C THR A 38 -9.20 -3.62 10.72
N ILE A 39 -9.38 -4.84 10.20
CA ILE A 39 -9.60 -5.08 8.77
C ILE A 39 -10.85 -4.34 8.28
N ALA A 40 -11.98 -4.45 8.98
CA ALA A 40 -13.23 -3.77 8.60
C ALA A 40 -13.08 -2.24 8.57
N ARG A 41 -12.33 -1.65 9.52
CA ARG A 41 -12.02 -0.22 9.51
C ARG A 41 -11.14 0.18 8.33
N ASP A 42 -10.14 -0.62 8.02
CA ASP A 42 -9.23 -0.38 6.91
C ASP A 42 -9.96 -0.50 5.57
N GLU A 43 -10.82 -1.48 5.40
CA GLU A 43 -11.68 -1.62 4.23
C GLU A 43 -12.60 -0.41 4.05
N ALA A 44 -13.21 0.10 5.13
CA ALA A 44 -14.05 1.30 5.08
C ALA A 44 -13.27 2.52 4.60
N GLY A 45 -12.05 2.75 5.14
CA GLY A 45 -11.19 3.86 4.71
C GLY A 45 -10.73 3.74 3.25
N ILE A 46 -10.48 2.52 2.77
CA ILE A 46 -10.12 2.29 1.36
C ILE A 46 -11.33 2.58 0.45
N ARG A 47 -12.55 2.12 0.83
CA ARG A 47 -13.77 2.42 0.08
C ARG A 47 -14.07 3.91 0.02
N GLU A 48 -13.82 4.65 1.10
CA GLU A 48 -13.93 6.11 1.14
C GLU A 48 -12.95 6.76 0.14
N THR A 49 -11.70 6.33 0.13
CA THR A 49 -10.69 6.82 -0.84
C THR A 49 -11.10 6.50 -2.28
N MET A 50 -11.65 5.32 -2.56
CA MET A 50 -12.16 4.96 -3.88
C MET A 50 -13.34 5.83 -4.32
N ALA A 51 -14.27 6.12 -3.41
CA ALA A 51 -15.41 7.02 -3.69
C ALA A 51 -14.92 8.44 -4.00
N ALA A 52 -13.97 8.95 -3.21
CA ALA A 52 -13.33 10.24 -3.44
C ALA A 52 -12.59 10.30 -4.77
N TYR A 53 -11.88 9.21 -5.14
CA TYR A 53 -11.20 9.10 -6.43
C TYR A 53 -12.19 9.13 -7.61
N ASN A 54 -13.31 8.39 -7.54
CA ASN A 54 -14.34 8.42 -8.56
C ASN A 54 -14.91 9.85 -8.73
N ALA A 55 -15.21 10.52 -7.63
CA ALA A 55 -15.71 11.89 -7.68
C ALA A 55 -14.67 12.86 -8.25
N ALA A 56 -13.39 12.74 -7.87
CA ALA A 56 -12.30 13.58 -8.34
C ALA A 56 -12.04 13.40 -9.85
N LEU A 57 -12.09 12.15 -10.34
CA LEU A 57 -11.91 11.82 -11.75
C LEU A 57 -13.04 12.44 -12.60
N ASN A 58 -14.29 12.23 -12.20
CA ASN A 58 -15.45 12.82 -12.89
C ASN A 58 -15.48 14.35 -12.77
N GLY A 59 -14.93 14.90 -11.68
CA GLY A 59 -14.79 16.34 -11.48
C GLY A 59 -13.72 17.00 -12.36
N GLY A 60 -12.82 16.22 -12.95
CA GLY A 60 -11.81 16.71 -13.90
C GLY A 60 -10.80 17.70 -13.29
N LYS A 61 -10.44 17.53 -12.01
CA LYS A 61 -9.54 18.46 -11.31
C LYS A 61 -8.38 17.71 -10.68
N THR A 62 -7.18 17.91 -11.20
CA THR A 62 -5.94 17.33 -10.68
C THR A 62 -5.75 17.60 -9.18
N ALA A 63 -6.09 18.80 -8.71
CA ALA A 63 -6.00 19.17 -7.30
C ALA A 63 -6.88 18.30 -6.38
N ALA A 64 -7.95 17.69 -6.89
CA ALA A 64 -8.82 16.78 -6.14
C ALA A 64 -8.27 15.34 -6.16
N VAL A 65 -7.53 14.94 -7.18
CA VAL A 65 -6.91 13.61 -7.32
C VAL A 65 -5.66 13.48 -6.47
N LEU A 66 -4.78 14.49 -6.46
CA LEU A 66 -3.46 14.42 -5.85
C LEU A 66 -3.43 14.06 -4.36
N PRO A 67 -4.34 14.56 -3.49
CA PRO A 67 -4.37 14.17 -2.07
C PRO A 67 -4.65 12.69 -1.84
N LEU A 68 -5.21 12.00 -2.84
CA LEU A 68 -5.56 10.58 -2.78
C LEU A 68 -4.38 9.67 -3.12
N TYR A 69 -3.26 10.22 -3.63
CA TYR A 69 -2.03 9.50 -3.89
C TYR A 69 -1.03 9.68 -2.75
N THR A 70 -0.16 8.66 -2.57
CA THR A 70 1.04 8.80 -1.73
C THR A 70 2.06 9.71 -2.41
N GLU A 71 3.06 10.22 -1.65
CA GLU A 71 4.14 11.05 -2.23
C GLU A 71 4.95 10.29 -3.29
N ASP A 72 5.15 8.98 -3.06
CA ASP A 72 5.81 8.04 -3.98
C ASP A 72 4.83 7.33 -4.93
N GLY A 73 3.63 7.87 -5.10
CA GLY A 73 2.57 7.29 -5.91
C GLY A 73 2.98 7.07 -7.36
N VAL A 74 2.46 6.01 -7.97
CA VAL A 74 2.72 5.72 -9.39
C VAL A 74 1.41 5.52 -10.14
N PHE A 75 1.25 6.26 -11.21
CA PHE A 75 0.16 6.10 -12.17
C PHE A 75 0.71 5.48 -13.46
N MET A 76 0.13 4.35 -13.87
CA MET A 76 0.57 3.55 -15.01
C MET A 76 -0.57 3.44 -16.04
N PRO A 77 -0.83 4.49 -16.83
CA PRO A 77 -1.85 4.42 -17.88
C PRO A 77 -1.38 3.53 -19.03
N PRO A 78 -2.31 2.93 -19.79
CA PRO A 78 -1.97 2.16 -20.98
C PRO A 78 -1.27 3.05 -22.02
N TYR A 79 -0.38 2.45 -22.80
CA TYR A 79 0.36 3.10 -23.90
C TYR A 79 1.23 4.30 -23.51
N SER A 80 1.54 4.46 -22.22
CA SER A 80 2.35 5.57 -21.70
C SER A 80 3.37 5.09 -20.69
N GLN A 81 4.44 5.86 -20.51
CA GLN A 81 5.38 5.63 -19.43
C GLN A 81 4.72 5.91 -18.07
N SER A 82 5.17 5.21 -17.04
CA SER A 82 4.70 5.41 -15.67
C SER A 82 5.03 6.83 -15.19
N ALA A 83 4.02 7.51 -14.63
CA ALA A 83 4.20 8.74 -13.89
C ALA A 83 4.56 8.40 -12.43
N ILE A 84 5.80 8.70 -12.02
CA ILE A 84 6.35 8.31 -10.72
C ILE A 84 6.50 9.53 -9.82
N GLY A 85 5.88 9.47 -8.64
CA GLY A 85 5.85 10.56 -7.66
C GLY A 85 4.77 11.60 -7.97
N LYS A 86 4.41 12.34 -6.95
CA LYS A 86 3.22 13.22 -6.95
C LYS A 86 3.26 14.28 -8.06
N SER A 87 4.42 14.86 -8.34
CA SER A 87 4.57 15.86 -9.41
C SER A 87 4.33 15.27 -10.80
N ALA A 88 4.88 14.09 -11.10
CA ALA A 88 4.66 13.42 -12.37
C ALA A 88 3.21 12.94 -12.53
N VAL A 89 2.60 12.45 -11.43
CA VAL A 89 1.18 12.10 -11.39
C VAL A 89 0.31 13.32 -11.68
N ALA A 90 0.63 14.49 -11.09
CA ALA A 90 -0.07 15.74 -11.39
C ALA A 90 -0.04 16.07 -12.88
N ALA A 91 1.15 16.11 -13.47
CA ALA A 91 1.34 16.43 -14.89
C ALA A 91 0.61 15.43 -15.82
N ALA A 92 0.52 14.15 -15.40
CA ALA A 92 -0.23 13.14 -16.15
C ALA A 92 -1.74 13.40 -16.10
N TYR A 93 -2.30 13.73 -14.92
CA TYR A 93 -3.74 14.04 -14.80
C TYR A 93 -4.11 15.37 -15.45
N ASP A 94 -3.22 16.38 -15.44
CA ASP A 94 -3.46 17.62 -16.19
C ASP A 94 -3.67 17.33 -17.68
N LYS A 95 -2.81 16.53 -18.30
CA LYS A 95 -2.96 16.11 -19.72
C LYS A 95 -4.23 15.28 -19.94
N VAL A 96 -4.56 14.38 -19.02
CA VAL A 96 -5.80 13.58 -19.09
C VAL A 96 -7.02 14.51 -19.08
N PHE A 97 -7.08 15.47 -18.18
CA PHE A 97 -8.23 16.37 -18.05
C PHE A 97 -8.28 17.50 -19.09
N GLU A 98 -7.14 17.83 -19.73
CA GLU A 98 -7.11 18.68 -20.91
C GLU A 98 -7.87 18.04 -22.08
N GLU A 99 -7.78 16.73 -22.27
CA GLU A 99 -8.41 16.00 -23.36
C GLU A 99 -9.75 15.37 -22.97
N LEU A 100 -9.87 14.82 -21.74
CA LEU A 100 -10.94 13.93 -21.36
C LEU A 100 -11.82 14.52 -20.25
N HIS A 101 -13.14 14.35 -20.40
CA HIS A 101 -14.09 14.57 -19.32
C HIS A 101 -14.87 13.28 -19.06
N PHE A 102 -14.73 12.76 -17.84
CA PHE A 102 -15.26 11.47 -17.44
C PHE A 102 -16.65 11.58 -16.83
N ASP A 103 -17.47 10.58 -17.12
CA ASP A 103 -18.73 10.28 -16.45
C ASP A 103 -18.80 8.76 -16.27
N VAL A 104 -18.00 8.27 -15.33
CA VAL A 104 -17.78 6.84 -15.09
C VAL A 104 -18.06 6.47 -13.65
N LYS A 105 -18.41 5.21 -13.42
CA LYS A 105 -18.63 4.64 -12.11
C LYS A 105 -17.70 3.44 -11.90
N PHE A 106 -16.97 3.45 -10.80
CA PHE A 106 -16.17 2.31 -10.35
C PHE A 106 -17.02 1.35 -9.51
N THR A 107 -16.90 0.07 -9.81
CA THR A 107 -17.48 -1.03 -9.02
C THR A 107 -16.32 -1.86 -8.46
N ILE A 108 -16.26 -1.96 -7.14
CA ILE A 108 -15.24 -2.79 -6.47
C ILE A 108 -15.60 -4.25 -6.68
N ALA A 109 -14.75 -4.99 -7.40
CA ALA A 109 -14.86 -6.41 -7.62
C ALA A 109 -14.18 -7.22 -6.50
N GLU A 110 -13.11 -6.66 -5.92
CA GLU A 110 -12.33 -7.30 -4.86
C GLU A 110 -11.58 -6.24 -4.05
N LEU A 111 -11.52 -6.42 -2.73
CA LEU A 111 -10.71 -5.60 -1.83
C LEU A 111 -10.06 -6.53 -0.81
N VAL A 112 -8.74 -6.47 -0.70
CA VAL A 112 -7.96 -7.28 0.23
C VAL A 112 -6.97 -6.42 0.98
N VAL A 113 -7.05 -6.42 2.31
CA VAL A 113 -6.04 -5.85 3.20
C VAL A 113 -4.97 -6.91 3.43
N MET A 114 -3.81 -6.74 2.80
CA MET A 114 -2.71 -7.72 2.80
C MET A 114 -1.81 -7.61 4.03
N ALA A 115 -1.67 -6.40 4.55
CA ALA A 115 -0.81 -6.08 5.68
C ALA A 115 -1.39 -4.84 6.42
N PRO A 116 -0.91 -4.50 7.63
CA PRO A 116 -1.42 -3.34 8.39
C PRO A 116 -1.39 -2.01 7.63
N ASN A 117 -0.55 -1.91 6.59
CA ASN A 117 -0.36 -0.69 5.79
C ASN A 117 -0.37 -0.91 4.28
N TRP A 118 -0.76 -2.09 3.79
CA TRP A 118 -0.87 -2.40 2.37
C TRP A 118 -2.16 -3.15 2.05
N ALA A 119 -2.82 -2.72 0.98
CA ALA A 119 -4.01 -3.35 0.45
C ALA A 119 -4.03 -3.27 -1.08
N TYR A 120 -4.85 -4.11 -1.73
CA TYR A 120 -5.19 -3.89 -3.12
C TYR A 120 -6.71 -3.89 -3.33
N VAL A 121 -7.10 -3.22 -4.41
CA VAL A 121 -8.48 -3.19 -4.89
C VAL A 121 -8.50 -3.47 -6.38
N ARG A 122 -9.28 -4.45 -6.79
CA ARG A 122 -9.66 -4.62 -8.19
C ARG A 122 -11.03 -3.98 -8.43
N THR A 123 -11.11 -3.20 -9.48
CA THR A 123 -12.37 -2.59 -9.89
C THR A 123 -12.68 -2.89 -11.35
N ASN A 124 -13.95 -2.67 -11.71
CA ASN A 124 -14.36 -2.43 -13.09
C ASN A 124 -15.00 -1.04 -13.13
N SER A 125 -14.65 -0.23 -14.12
CA SER A 125 -15.35 1.02 -14.37
C SER A 125 -16.13 0.94 -15.67
N ALA A 126 -17.24 1.66 -15.71
CA ALA A 126 -18.05 1.82 -16.91
C ALA A 126 -18.75 3.16 -16.91
N GLY A 127 -19.01 3.68 -18.11
CA GLY A 127 -19.68 4.95 -18.32
C GLY A 127 -19.36 5.54 -19.69
N THR A 128 -19.10 6.84 -19.70
CA THR A 128 -18.75 7.56 -20.92
C THR A 128 -17.61 8.55 -20.64
N THR A 129 -16.83 8.84 -21.70
CA THR A 129 -15.79 9.86 -21.68
C THR A 129 -15.99 10.78 -22.87
N PHE A 130 -16.04 12.10 -22.63
CA PHE A 130 -16.04 13.10 -23.70
C PHE A 130 -14.60 13.40 -24.08
N HIS A 131 -14.29 13.21 -25.36
CA HIS A 131 -13.00 13.51 -25.99
C HIS A 131 -13.07 14.88 -26.64
N ARG A 132 -12.30 15.85 -26.12
CA ARG A 132 -12.34 17.24 -26.63
C ARG A 132 -11.84 17.35 -28.05
N SER A 133 -10.76 16.67 -28.40
CA SER A 133 -10.18 16.65 -29.74
C SER A 133 -11.11 16.08 -30.79
N LEU A 134 -11.98 15.13 -30.40
CA LEU A 134 -12.96 14.50 -31.29
C LEU A 134 -14.33 15.19 -31.27
N GLY A 135 -14.59 16.03 -30.25
CA GLY A 135 -15.92 16.60 -29.99
C GLY A 135 -17.00 15.55 -29.73
N LYS A 136 -16.62 14.36 -29.24
CA LYS A 136 -17.53 13.22 -29.10
C LYS A 136 -17.47 12.59 -27.70
N LYS A 137 -18.63 12.10 -27.26
CA LYS A 137 -18.75 11.22 -26.10
C LYS A 137 -18.66 9.78 -26.55
N LEU A 138 -17.73 9.02 -25.98
CA LEU A 138 -17.50 7.60 -26.29
C LEU A 138 -17.81 6.75 -25.04
N ALA A 139 -18.19 5.50 -25.28
CA ALA A 139 -18.33 4.52 -24.19
C ALA A 139 -16.96 4.23 -23.57
N GLU A 140 -16.90 4.18 -22.26
CA GLU A 140 -15.70 3.90 -21.48
C GLU A 140 -15.95 2.69 -20.59
N ALA A 141 -15.07 1.70 -20.64
CA ALA A 141 -15.05 0.59 -19.70
C ALA A 141 -13.63 0.09 -19.49
N ASN A 142 -13.27 -0.14 -18.23
CA ASN A 142 -11.94 -0.62 -17.86
C ASN A 142 -12.02 -1.66 -16.77
N GLN A 143 -10.95 -2.42 -16.62
CA GLN A 143 -10.58 -3.17 -15.42
C GLN A 143 -9.34 -2.52 -14.82
N GLU A 144 -9.33 -2.38 -13.48
CA GLU A 144 -8.30 -1.64 -12.80
C GLU A 144 -7.72 -2.42 -11.62
N LEU A 145 -6.45 -2.11 -11.32
CA LEU A 145 -5.78 -2.52 -10.10
C LEU A 145 -5.22 -1.30 -9.38
N PHE A 146 -5.68 -1.09 -8.15
CA PHE A 146 -5.14 -0.14 -7.22
C PHE A 146 -4.39 -0.87 -6.11
N VAL A 147 -3.16 -0.43 -5.81
CA VAL A 147 -2.43 -0.82 -4.61
C VAL A 147 -2.44 0.37 -3.66
N PHE A 148 -2.99 0.15 -2.47
CA PHE A 148 -3.11 1.17 -1.44
C PHE A 148 -2.02 1.05 -0.40
N LYS A 149 -1.59 2.18 0.13
CA LYS A 149 -0.67 2.31 1.25
C LYS A 149 -1.30 3.18 2.33
N LYS A 150 -1.25 2.72 3.57
CA LYS A 150 -1.69 3.49 4.73
C LYS A 150 -0.55 4.35 5.22
N GLY A 151 -0.80 5.65 5.35
CA GLY A 151 0.16 6.59 5.92
C GLY A 151 0.18 6.56 7.45
N ASP A 152 1.16 7.24 8.05
CA ASP A 152 1.28 7.37 9.51
C ASP A 152 0.11 8.14 10.13
N ASP A 153 -0.59 8.95 9.33
CA ASP A 153 -1.85 9.62 9.68
C ASP A 153 -3.08 8.70 9.66
N GLY A 154 -2.88 7.41 9.42
CA GLY A 154 -3.93 6.40 9.36
C GLY A 154 -4.77 6.42 8.08
N LYS A 155 -4.52 7.33 7.14
CA LYS A 155 -5.29 7.43 5.89
C LYS A 155 -4.74 6.50 4.81
N TRP A 156 -5.65 5.85 4.10
CA TRP A 156 -5.33 5.04 2.94
C TRP A 156 -5.22 5.91 1.69
N ARG A 157 -4.14 5.72 0.92
CA ARG A 157 -3.87 6.44 -0.33
C ARG A 157 -3.42 5.47 -1.41
N ILE A 158 -3.63 5.87 -2.66
CA ILE A 158 -3.20 5.13 -3.84
C ILE A 158 -1.68 5.18 -3.92
N GLY A 159 -1.03 4.02 -3.75
CA GLY A 159 0.41 3.86 -3.95
C GLY A 159 0.72 3.53 -5.40
N ARG A 160 -0.09 2.68 -6.04
CA ARG A 160 0.06 2.28 -7.45
C ARG A 160 -1.31 2.16 -8.08
N TYR A 161 -1.43 2.60 -9.34
CA TYR A 161 -2.66 2.47 -10.11
C TYR A 161 -2.34 2.15 -11.55
N THR A 162 -3.02 1.14 -12.06
CA THR A 162 -3.00 0.76 -13.48
C THR A 162 -4.37 0.31 -13.93
N PHE A 163 -4.64 0.44 -15.22
CA PHE A 163 -5.88 -0.02 -15.81
C PHE A 163 -5.69 -0.53 -17.24
N SER A 164 -6.66 -1.31 -17.70
CA SER A 164 -6.73 -1.79 -19.07
C SER A 164 -8.13 -1.59 -19.60
N PRO A 165 -8.30 -0.98 -20.78
CA PRO A 165 -9.61 -0.89 -21.43
C PRO A 165 -10.20 -2.28 -21.69
N THR A 166 -11.51 -2.40 -21.48
CA THR A 166 -12.28 -3.63 -21.74
C THR A 166 -13.26 -3.48 -22.89
N ASN A 167 -13.43 -2.26 -23.42
CA ASN A 167 -14.12 -2.05 -24.68
C ASN A 167 -13.31 -2.63 -25.85
N PRO A 168 -13.95 -3.29 -26.82
CA PRO A 168 -13.24 -3.68 -28.03
C PRO A 168 -12.66 -2.46 -28.75
N PRO A 169 -11.49 -2.57 -29.44
CA PRO A 169 -10.94 -1.48 -30.23
C PRO A 169 -11.99 -0.96 -31.22
N SER A 170 -12.14 0.35 -31.28
CA SER A 170 -12.96 0.97 -32.34
C SER A 170 -12.37 0.62 -33.71
N LYS A 171 -13.18 0.06 -34.60
CA LYS A 171 -12.80 -0.21 -35.98
C LYS A 171 -12.62 1.06 -36.77
#